data_dad22c3ed08ff35f050c1a9fc4384df3
#
_entry.id   dad22c3ed08ff35f050c1a9fc4384df3
#
_cell.length_a   1.000
_cell.length_b   1.000
_cell.length_c   1.000
_cell.angle_alpha   90.00
_cell.angle_beta   90.00
_cell.angle_gamma   90.00
#
_symmetry.space_group_name_H-M   'P 1'
#
loop_
_entity.id
_entity.type
_entity.pdbx_description
1 polymer ?
#
loop_
_entity_poly.entity_id
_entity_poly.type
_entity_poly.pdbx_seq_one_letter_code
_entity_poly.pdbx_strand_id
1 'polypeptide(L)'
;MMKPNRTIAFLAAPTLIALLGCGADRTTAPGSMRSVSADVSAAASPFYQQHNLVSDGAVPADLVDPALVNAWGLVASATSPWWVADNGTDLSTLYNGNTGAKVPLTVSVPSAPTGTVFNGGAGFVVASGTAHGPARFIFATEDGTILGWNPGVAATSAVIAVDHSASGAVYKGLAIASTTAGDRLYASNFHAGTVDVFDASFNPVAGGFTDPALPAGYAPFGIRSLGGVIYVTYALQDADQHDDVAGQGHGFVDAFDVAGNLLRRVASKGRLNSPWGLAIAPADFGKFSGNLLVGNFGDGHINAFDLDRSGGNGELQQRGQLHAADGRPIAIDGLWAIAFGNGAAAGPGDVLFFTAGPLDEQHGLFGRLVVTTLPDVVP
;
A
#
# COMPACT_ATOMS: atom_id res chain seq x y z
N MET A 1 -31.40 -29.10 50.23
CA MET A 1 -32.86 -29.19 50.17
C MET A 1 -33.26 -29.13 48.69
N MET A 2 -33.61 -30.25 48.24
CA MET A 2 -34.71 -30.70 47.38
C MET A 2 -34.62 -30.28 45.90
N LYS A 3 -34.22 -31.23 45.08
CA LYS A 3 -34.84 -31.57 43.77
C LYS A 3 -36.28 -32.10 44.04
N PRO A 4 -37.16 -32.17 43.09
CA PRO A 4 -37.20 -33.08 41.94
C PRO A 4 -37.90 -32.48 40.70
N ASN A 5 -38.03 -33.03 39.56
CA ASN A 5 -38.19 -34.30 38.90
C ASN A 5 -38.98 -34.09 37.58
N ARG A 6 -38.48 -34.72 36.49
CA ARG A 6 -39.12 -35.62 35.53
C ARG A 6 -40.48 -35.22 34.86
N THR A 7 -40.53 -35.40 33.55
CA THR A 7 -41.20 -36.54 32.91
C THR A 7 -41.05 -36.53 31.37
N ILE A 8 -40.62 -37.53 30.78
CA ILE A 8 -40.64 -38.43 29.66
C ILE A 8 -42.05 -38.74 29.14
N ALA A 9 -42.29 -38.83 27.84
CA ALA A 9 -43.12 -39.79 27.10
C ALA A 9 -43.01 -39.48 25.59
N PHE A 10 -42.51 -40.31 24.75
CA PHE A 10 -42.85 -41.60 24.14
C PHE A 10 -43.82 -41.48 22.93
N LEU A 11 -43.28 -41.92 21.77
CA LEU A 11 -43.74 -42.85 20.72
C LEU A 11 -45.06 -42.55 19.99
N ALA A 12 -44.98 -42.57 18.66
CA ALA A 12 -45.61 -43.60 17.81
C ALA A 12 -45.32 -43.40 16.31
N ALA A 13 -44.80 -44.40 15.66
CA ALA A 13 -44.93 -44.66 14.22
C ALA A 13 -46.13 -45.61 14.03
N PRO A 14 -46.79 -45.63 12.89
CA PRO A 14 -46.82 -46.85 12.11
C PRO A 14 -46.80 -46.66 10.59
N THR A 15 -46.08 -47.53 9.90
CA THR A 15 -46.46 -48.72 9.11
C THR A 15 -46.95 -48.48 7.67
N LEU A 16 -46.21 -49.02 6.83
CA LEU A 16 -46.23 -49.49 5.45
C LEU A 16 -47.59 -50.02 4.94
N ILE A 17 -47.96 -49.69 3.67
CA ILE A 17 -48.69 -50.57 2.77
C ILE A 17 -48.18 -50.38 1.35
N ALA A 18 -47.69 -51.47 0.74
CA ALA A 18 -47.34 -51.63 -0.67
C ALA A 18 -48.57 -52.12 -1.44
N LEU A 19 -48.74 -51.64 -2.65
CA LEU A 19 -49.54 -52.32 -3.68
C LEU A 19 -48.86 -52.24 -5.05
N LEU A 20 -48.57 -53.41 -5.58
CA LEU A 20 -48.13 -53.65 -6.93
C LEU A 20 -49.25 -53.44 -7.95
N GLY A 21 -48.87 -52.87 -9.11
CA GLY A 21 -49.71 -52.85 -10.31
C GLY A 21 -48.85 -52.65 -11.55
N CYS A 22 -48.68 -53.72 -12.34
CA CYS A 22 -48.06 -53.75 -13.65
C CYS A 22 -48.96 -53.11 -14.73
N GLY A 23 -48.34 -52.40 -15.69
CA GLY A 23 -48.97 -52.00 -16.93
C GLY A 23 -47.99 -51.22 -17.82
N ALA A 24 -47.55 -51.90 -18.88
CA ALA A 24 -46.66 -51.34 -19.90
C ALA A 24 -47.42 -50.38 -20.81
N ASP A 25 -46.77 -49.25 -21.18
CA ASP A 25 -46.69 -48.87 -22.60
C ASP A 25 -45.57 -47.82 -22.83
N ARG A 26 -44.79 -48.08 -23.86
CA ARG A 26 -43.70 -47.22 -24.34
C ARG A 26 -44.24 -46.17 -25.23
N THR A 27 -44.07 -44.88 -24.85
CA THR A 27 -43.97 -43.78 -25.83
C THR A 27 -42.76 -42.93 -25.46
N THR A 28 -41.79 -42.98 -26.38
CA THR A 28 -40.57 -42.16 -26.33
C THR A 28 -40.96 -40.70 -26.56
N ALA A 29 -40.82 -39.87 -25.54
CA ALA A 29 -40.79 -38.42 -25.67
C ALA A 29 -39.32 -37.96 -25.76
N PRO A 30 -38.99 -36.95 -26.61
CA PRO A 30 -37.61 -36.50 -26.77
C PRO A 30 -37.10 -35.84 -25.51
N GLY A 31 -35.93 -36.28 -25.07
CA GLY A 31 -35.27 -35.74 -23.89
C GLY A 31 -35.06 -34.24 -23.99
N SER A 32 -35.64 -33.50 -23.07
CA SER A 32 -35.22 -32.13 -22.83
C SER A 32 -33.77 -32.18 -22.34
N MET A 33 -32.86 -31.71 -23.17
CA MET A 33 -31.51 -31.36 -22.71
C MET A 33 -31.69 -30.27 -21.66
N ARG A 34 -31.52 -30.63 -20.39
CA ARG A 34 -31.22 -29.67 -19.36
C ARG A 34 -29.89 -29.02 -19.81
N SER A 35 -29.97 -27.79 -20.25
CA SER A 35 -28.83 -26.92 -20.32
C SER A 35 -28.30 -26.79 -18.88
N VAL A 36 -27.24 -27.51 -18.57
CA VAL A 36 -26.41 -27.22 -17.40
C VAL A 36 -25.70 -25.91 -17.78
N SER A 37 -26.32 -24.79 -17.45
CA SER A 37 -25.60 -23.55 -17.30
C SER A 37 -24.65 -23.77 -16.12
N ALA A 38 -23.44 -24.24 -16.42
CA ALA A 38 -22.35 -24.08 -15.51
C ALA A 38 -22.15 -22.57 -15.39
N ASP A 39 -22.61 -21.99 -14.27
CA ASP A 39 -22.06 -20.77 -13.78
C ASP A 39 -20.58 -21.05 -13.49
N VAL A 40 -19.76 -20.93 -14.54
CA VAL A 40 -18.31 -20.80 -14.38
C VAL A 40 -18.14 -19.41 -13.80
N SER A 41 -18.17 -19.30 -12.46
CA SER A 41 -17.58 -18.19 -11.77
C SER A 41 -16.19 -18.06 -12.37
N ALA A 42 -15.99 -17.02 -13.19
CA ALA A 42 -14.70 -16.78 -13.82
C ALA A 42 -13.70 -16.68 -12.68
N ALA A 43 -12.81 -17.66 -12.56
CA ALA A 43 -11.76 -17.63 -11.55
C ALA A 43 -10.99 -16.32 -11.75
N ALA A 44 -10.84 -15.53 -10.68
CA ALA A 44 -10.10 -14.28 -10.73
C ALA A 44 -8.71 -14.55 -11.30
N SER A 45 -8.26 -13.72 -12.24
CA SER A 45 -6.95 -13.90 -12.87
C SER A 45 -5.84 -13.95 -11.80
N PRO A 46 -4.96 -14.95 -11.85
CA PRO A 46 -3.86 -15.08 -10.89
C PRO A 46 -2.63 -14.26 -11.26
N PHE A 47 -2.60 -13.60 -12.43
CA PHE A 47 -1.40 -12.99 -13.00
C PHE A 47 -1.53 -11.49 -13.17
N TYR A 48 -0.35 -10.85 -13.19
CA TYR A 48 -0.20 -9.40 -13.33
C TYR A 48 0.87 -9.10 -14.37
N GLN A 49 0.69 -7.99 -15.11
CA GLN A 49 1.65 -7.52 -16.09
C GLN A 49 2.22 -6.19 -15.64
N GLN A 50 3.54 -6.11 -15.58
CA GLN A 50 4.28 -4.87 -15.35
C GLN A 50 4.37 -4.05 -16.62
N HIS A 51 4.16 -2.75 -16.51
CA HIS A 51 4.32 -1.77 -17.58
C HIS A 51 5.05 -0.54 -17.05
N ASN A 52 6.22 -0.26 -17.58
CA ASN A 52 7.05 0.88 -17.21
C ASN A 52 6.59 2.10 -18.01
N LEU A 53 6.07 3.11 -17.34
CA LEU A 53 5.53 4.32 -17.96
C LEU A 53 6.60 5.39 -18.18
N VAL A 54 7.41 5.67 -17.15
CA VAL A 54 8.44 6.71 -17.18
C VAL A 54 9.70 6.20 -16.48
N SER A 55 10.87 6.48 -17.06
CA SER A 55 12.17 6.31 -16.38
C SER A 55 13.05 7.52 -16.64
N ASP A 56 14.18 7.62 -15.95
CA ASP A 56 15.23 8.60 -16.23
C ASP A 56 16.04 8.29 -17.50
N GLY A 57 15.79 7.14 -18.14
CA GLY A 57 16.45 6.67 -19.34
C GLY A 57 17.34 5.45 -19.14
N ALA A 58 17.64 5.05 -17.89
CA ALA A 58 18.47 3.87 -17.59
C ALA A 58 17.69 2.55 -17.74
N VAL A 59 16.40 2.56 -17.45
CA VAL A 59 15.51 1.40 -17.58
C VAL A 59 14.54 1.64 -18.75
N PRO A 60 14.28 0.66 -19.62
CA PRO A 60 13.30 0.81 -20.70
C PRO A 60 11.90 1.18 -20.14
N ALA A 61 11.32 2.25 -20.68
CA ALA A 61 9.98 2.76 -20.37
C ALA A 61 9.39 3.47 -21.58
N ASP A 62 8.06 3.75 -21.56
CA ASP A 62 7.40 4.47 -22.64
C ASP A 62 7.94 5.89 -22.84
N LEU A 63 8.25 6.57 -21.73
CA LEU A 63 8.70 7.96 -21.69
C LEU A 63 9.97 8.11 -20.85
N VAL A 64 10.73 9.14 -21.17
CA VAL A 64 11.95 9.49 -20.43
C VAL A 64 11.80 10.85 -19.76
N ASP A 65 12.08 10.92 -18.46
CA ASP A 65 12.20 12.14 -17.69
C ASP A 65 13.46 12.11 -16.80
N PRO A 66 14.52 12.85 -17.14
CA PRO A 66 15.75 12.84 -16.36
C PRO A 66 15.62 13.37 -14.92
N ALA A 67 14.49 14.00 -14.59
CA ALA A 67 14.22 14.47 -13.24
C ALA A 67 13.74 13.34 -12.31
N LEU A 68 13.25 12.23 -12.87
CA LEU A 68 12.77 11.08 -12.11
C LEU A 68 13.95 10.20 -11.67
N VAL A 69 14.64 10.54 -10.57
CA VAL A 69 15.74 9.75 -10.02
C VAL A 69 15.40 9.34 -8.59
N ASN A 70 15.61 8.06 -8.29
CA ASN A 70 15.27 7.45 -7.00
C ASN A 70 13.88 7.84 -6.54
N ALA A 71 12.87 7.39 -7.29
CA ALA A 71 11.47 7.78 -7.10
C ALA A 71 10.86 7.02 -5.90
N TRP A 72 10.60 7.73 -4.78
CA TRP A 72 10.09 7.14 -3.53
C TRP A 72 8.58 7.30 -3.38
N GLY A 73 8.14 8.41 -2.79
CA GLY A 73 6.74 8.66 -2.44
C GLY A 73 5.84 8.80 -3.65
N LEU A 74 4.63 8.22 -3.58
CA LEU A 74 3.63 8.27 -4.64
C LEU A 74 2.26 8.58 -4.05
N VAL A 75 1.68 9.73 -4.40
CA VAL A 75 0.36 10.14 -3.90
C VAL A 75 -0.42 10.91 -4.95
N ALA A 76 -1.73 10.82 -4.88
CA ALA A 76 -2.65 11.67 -5.62
C ALA A 76 -3.80 12.15 -4.73
N SER A 77 -4.38 13.31 -5.05
CA SER A 77 -5.71 13.68 -4.54
C SER A 77 -6.80 12.87 -5.25
N ALA A 78 -8.05 13.09 -4.92
CA ALA A 78 -9.17 12.42 -5.58
C ALA A 78 -9.21 12.63 -7.12
N THR A 79 -8.59 13.68 -7.64
CA THR A 79 -8.65 14.02 -9.08
C THR A 79 -7.31 14.41 -9.69
N SER A 80 -6.24 14.59 -8.88
CA SER A 80 -4.93 15.02 -9.39
C SER A 80 -4.21 13.89 -10.14
N PRO A 81 -3.22 14.22 -10.97
CA PRO A 81 -2.21 13.27 -11.40
C PRO A 81 -1.41 12.75 -10.20
N TRP A 82 -0.56 11.78 -10.44
CA TRP A 82 0.41 11.31 -9.47
C TRP A 82 1.44 12.39 -9.16
N TRP A 83 1.75 12.54 -7.89
CA TRP A 83 2.89 13.30 -7.36
C TRP A 83 3.92 12.29 -6.91
N VAL A 84 5.14 12.42 -7.39
CA VAL A 84 6.28 11.57 -7.07
C VAL A 84 7.30 12.38 -6.28
N ALA A 85 7.84 11.81 -5.22
CA ALA A 85 8.99 12.36 -4.51
C ALA A 85 10.26 11.79 -5.17
N ASP A 86 10.99 12.63 -5.87
CA ASP A 86 12.20 12.26 -6.58
C ASP A 86 13.41 12.55 -5.67
N ASN A 87 13.77 11.55 -4.86
CA ASN A 87 14.77 11.65 -3.81
C ASN A 87 16.15 12.09 -4.37
N GLY A 88 16.58 11.49 -5.48
CA GLY A 88 17.89 11.75 -6.08
C GLY A 88 18.02 13.10 -6.79
N THR A 89 16.94 13.89 -6.92
CA THR A 89 16.97 15.20 -7.60
C THR A 89 16.42 16.36 -6.77
N ASP A 90 15.99 16.11 -5.53
CA ASP A 90 15.38 17.13 -4.67
C ASP A 90 14.10 17.76 -5.29
N LEU A 91 13.35 16.96 -6.01
CA LEU A 91 12.16 17.40 -6.75
C LEU A 91 10.91 16.60 -6.36
N SER A 92 9.78 17.14 -6.76
CA SER A 92 8.56 16.37 -6.96
C SER A 92 8.08 16.60 -8.37
N THR A 93 7.96 15.52 -9.15
CA THR A 93 7.42 15.51 -10.50
C THR A 93 6.01 14.94 -10.54
N LEU A 94 5.27 15.26 -11.59
CA LEU A 94 3.87 14.88 -11.69
C LEU A 94 3.62 14.13 -13.01
N TYR A 95 2.91 12.97 -12.90
CA TYR A 95 2.59 12.15 -14.08
C TYR A 95 1.11 11.79 -14.16
N ASN A 96 0.58 11.84 -15.37
CA ASN A 96 -0.74 11.32 -15.67
C ASN A 96 -0.70 9.79 -15.65
N GLY A 97 -1.47 9.14 -14.79
CA GLY A 97 -1.46 7.68 -14.62
C GLY A 97 -2.01 6.91 -15.83
N ASN A 98 -2.83 7.54 -16.68
CA ASN A 98 -3.34 6.88 -17.89
C ASN A 98 -2.29 6.76 -18.99
N THR A 99 -1.41 7.76 -19.12
CA THR A 99 -0.51 7.94 -20.25
C THR A 99 0.97 7.99 -19.90
N GLY A 100 1.33 8.13 -18.63
CA GLY A 100 2.71 8.44 -18.20
C GLY A 100 3.15 9.89 -18.47
N ALA A 101 2.35 10.69 -19.18
CA ALA A 101 2.76 12.04 -19.58
C ALA A 101 3.05 12.93 -18.36
N LYS A 102 4.23 13.58 -18.39
CA LYS A 102 4.62 14.58 -17.37
C LYS A 102 3.69 15.79 -17.43
N VAL A 103 3.21 16.22 -16.28
CA VAL A 103 2.51 17.50 -16.12
C VAL A 103 3.56 18.62 -16.06
N PRO A 104 3.34 19.81 -16.69
CA PRO A 104 4.29 20.90 -16.71
C PRO A 104 4.45 21.62 -15.36
N LEU A 105 4.53 20.90 -14.28
CA LEU A 105 4.83 21.39 -12.93
C LEU A 105 5.92 20.49 -12.34
N THR A 106 6.97 21.11 -11.86
CA THR A 106 7.99 20.47 -11.04
C THR A 106 8.17 21.33 -9.80
N VAL A 107 8.18 20.70 -8.64
CA VAL A 107 8.30 21.38 -7.35
C VAL A 107 9.65 21.03 -6.74
N SER A 108 10.42 22.05 -6.34
CA SER A 108 11.63 21.83 -5.55
C SER A 108 11.27 21.39 -4.14
N VAL A 109 11.83 20.27 -3.71
CA VAL A 109 11.65 19.68 -2.38
C VAL A 109 13.06 19.29 -1.89
N PRO A 110 13.87 20.25 -1.41
CA PRO A 110 15.24 19.99 -1.03
C PRO A 110 15.33 18.98 0.13
N SER A 111 16.50 18.37 0.27
CA SER A 111 16.84 17.47 1.37
C SER A 111 16.37 16.01 1.19
N ALA A 112 16.45 15.49 -0.02
CA ALA A 112 16.16 14.11 -0.37
C ALA A 112 14.74 13.66 0.05
N PRO A 113 13.69 14.07 -0.70
CA PRO A 113 12.31 13.77 -0.37
C PRO A 113 12.00 12.27 -0.47
N THR A 114 11.25 11.76 0.52
CA THR A 114 10.87 10.35 0.67
C THR A 114 9.35 10.17 0.66
N GLY A 115 8.71 10.01 1.83
CA GLY A 115 7.26 9.89 1.93
C GLY A 115 6.54 11.18 1.52
N THR A 116 5.40 11.04 0.84
CA THR A 116 4.55 12.18 0.47
C THR A 116 3.07 11.89 0.71
N VAL A 117 2.31 12.92 1.12
CA VAL A 117 0.86 12.83 1.35
C VAL A 117 0.12 14.02 0.75
N PHE A 118 -1.14 13.79 0.38
CA PHE A 118 -2.09 14.86 0.02
C PHE A 118 -2.86 15.32 1.26
N ASN A 119 -2.87 16.62 1.52
CA ASN A 119 -3.69 17.25 2.55
C ASN A 119 -4.94 17.88 1.92
N GLY A 120 -6.10 17.28 2.18
CA GLY A 120 -7.40 17.78 1.75
C GLY A 120 -8.01 18.82 2.72
N GLY A 121 -7.40 18.99 3.91
CA GLY A 121 -7.89 19.84 4.99
C GLY A 121 -7.41 21.30 4.91
N ALA A 122 -7.81 22.06 5.91
CA ALA A 122 -7.41 23.47 6.09
C ALA A 122 -6.21 23.65 7.05
N GLY A 123 -5.78 22.56 7.71
CA GLY A 123 -4.59 22.56 8.56
C GLY A 123 -3.29 22.48 7.76
N PHE A 124 -2.19 22.29 8.47
CA PHE A 124 -0.85 22.19 7.89
C PHE A 124 -0.48 23.43 7.06
N VAL A 125 -0.68 24.61 7.66
CA VAL A 125 -0.44 25.90 7.00
C VAL A 125 1.05 26.16 6.87
N VAL A 126 1.50 26.47 5.66
CA VAL A 126 2.86 26.93 5.34
C VAL A 126 2.85 28.39 4.95
N ALA A 127 3.98 29.09 5.12
CA ALA A 127 4.11 30.51 4.83
C ALA A 127 5.44 30.85 4.17
N SER A 128 5.40 31.81 3.23
CA SER A 128 6.60 32.38 2.61
C SER A 128 6.40 33.90 2.42
N GLY A 129 7.18 34.71 3.11
CA GLY A 129 6.94 36.12 3.19
C GLY A 129 5.57 36.46 3.81
N THR A 130 4.70 37.13 3.08
CA THR A 130 3.32 37.48 3.51
C THR A 130 2.27 36.44 3.03
N ALA A 131 2.64 35.54 2.11
CA ALA A 131 1.76 34.50 1.60
C ALA A 131 1.69 33.32 2.57
N HIS A 132 0.49 32.82 2.85
CA HIS A 132 0.28 31.66 3.68
C HIS A 132 -0.95 30.87 3.24
N GLY A 133 -0.98 29.58 3.51
CA GLY A 133 -2.10 28.72 3.18
C GLY A 133 -1.84 27.25 3.52
N PRO A 134 -2.89 26.41 3.55
CA PRO A 134 -2.73 24.99 3.84
C PRO A 134 -1.88 24.33 2.76
N ALA A 135 -0.85 23.60 3.15
CA ALA A 135 -0.10 22.76 2.24
C ALA A 135 -1.07 21.79 1.53
N ARG A 136 -0.95 21.63 0.22
CA ARG A 136 -1.72 20.66 -0.56
C ARG A 136 -1.04 19.32 -0.59
N PHE A 137 0.28 19.32 -0.74
CA PHE A 137 1.12 18.16 -0.65
C PHE A 137 2.20 18.40 0.40
N ILE A 138 2.50 17.37 1.19
CA ILE A 138 3.46 17.43 2.28
C ILE A 138 4.46 16.31 2.05
N PHE A 139 5.73 16.60 2.25
CA PHE A 139 6.86 15.74 2.00
C PHE A 139 7.68 15.55 3.28
N ALA A 140 8.15 14.34 3.51
CA ALA A 140 9.20 14.02 4.47
C ALA A 140 10.54 13.91 3.73
N THR A 141 11.65 14.08 4.44
CA THR A 141 13.00 14.02 3.84
C THR A 141 13.97 13.22 4.70
N GLU A 142 15.01 12.69 4.07
CA GLU A 142 16.07 11.99 4.80
C GLU A 142 16.91 12.91 5.69
N ASP A 143 17.01 14.19 5.36
CA ASP A 143 17.67 15.19 6.22
C ASP A 143 16.83 15.64 7.43
N GLY A 144 15.72 14.95 7.71
CA GLY A 144 14.90 15.18 8.91
C GLY A 144 13.99 16.39 8.84
N THR A 145 13.58 16.82 7.65
CA THR A 145 12.62 17.93 7.49
C THR A 145 11.25 17.43 7.01
N ILE A 146 10.21 18.22 7.32
CA ILE A 146 8.87 18.10 6.74
C ILE A 146 8.60 19.39 5.98
N LEU A 147 8.26 19.27 4.69
CA LEU A 147 7.97 20.41 3.83
C LEU A 147 6.52 20.35 3.33
N GLY A 148 5.91 21.52 3.18
CA GLY A 148 4.57 21.63 2.60
C GLY A 148 4.57 22.49 1.34
N TRP A 149 3.81 22.07 0.33
CA TRP A 149 3.61 22.83 -0.90
C TRP A 149 2.20 23.36 -1.04
N ASN A 150 2.10 24.66 -1.40
CA ASN A 150 0.86 25.32 -1.77
C ASN A 150 1.15 26.30 -2.91
N PRO A 151 0.43 26.23 -4.06
CA PRO A 151 0.72 27.07 -5.23
C PRO A 151 0.52 28.57 -4.97
N GLY A 152 -0.31 28.96 -4.00
CA GLY A 152 -0.52 30.36 -3.59
C GLY A 152 0.53 30.87 -2.60
N VAL A 153 1.39 30.01 -2.06
CA VAL A 153 2.46 30.39 -1.12
C VAL A 153 3.81 30.41 -1.84
N ALA A 154 4.16 29.30 -2.51
CA ALA A 154 5.35 29.19 -3.35
C ALA A 154 5.03 28.27 -4.53
N ALA A 155 4.97 28.82 -5.74
CA ALA A 155 4.41 28.12 -6.90
C ALA A 155 5.19 26.86 -7.29
N THR A 156 6.51 26.87 -7.13
CA THR A 156 7.41 25.79 -7.59
C THR A 156 8.37 25.29 -6.50
N SER A 157 8.11 25.60 -5.24
CA SER A 157 8.97 25.17 -4.12
C SER A 157 8.11 24.79 -2.92
N ALA A 158 8.43 23.68 -2.27
CA ALA A 158 7.91 23.33 -0.97
C ALA A 158 8.61 24.17 0.12
N VAL A 159 7.89 24.46 1.21
CA VAL A 159 8.36 25.29 2.31
C VAL A 159 8.57 24.41 3.53
N ILE A 160 9.73 24.51 4.19
CA ILE A 160 10.03 23.76 5.43
C ILE A 160 9.04 24.20 6.51
N ALA A 161 8.34 23.25 7.09
CA ALA A 161 7.39 23.41 8.18
C ALA A 161 7.91 22.82 9.50
N VAL A 162 8.72 21.76 9.42
CA VAL A 162 9.40 21.13 10.57
C VAL A 162 10.84 20.89 10.19
N ASP A 163 11.76 21.15 11.10
CA ASP A 163 13.19 20.87 10.95
C ASP A 163 13.71 20.16 12.19
N HIS A 164 13.97 18.86 12.05
CA HIS A 164 14.58 18.00 13.06
C HIS A 164 15.97 17.52 12.65
N SER A 165 16.59 18.14 11.63
CA SER A 165 17.93 17.80 11.14
C SER A 165 18.99 17.87 12.25
N ALA A 166 18.90 18.87 13.13
CA ALA A 166 19.83 19.01 14.25
C ALA A 166 19.76 17.84 15.28
N SER A 167 18.65 17.09 15.31
CA SER A 167 18.51 15.89 16.13
C SER A 167 18.89 14.60 15.39
N GLY A 168 19.30 14.70 14.14
CA GLY A 168 19.67 13.57 13.30
C GLY A 168 18.48 12.74 12.82
N ALA A 169 17.27 13.34 12.78
CA ALA A 169 16.10 12.62 12.28
C ALA A 169 16.29 12.23 10.80
N VAL A 170 15.88 11.01 10.44
CA VAL A 170 15.85 10.49 9.07
C VAL A 170 14.42 10.02 8.79
N TYR A 171 13.67 10.79 8.03
CA TYR A 171 12.28 10.46 7.72
C TYR A 171 12.19 9.64 6.43
N LYS A 172 11.75 8.38 6.53
CA LYS A 172 11.63 7.45 5.38
C LYS A 172 10.22 7.34 4.83
N GLY A 173 9.19 7.58 5.62
CA GLY A 173 7.79 7.49 5.20
C GLY A 173 6.91 8.56 5.84
N LEU A 174 5.75 8.83 5.23
CA LEU A 174 4.80 9.83 5.68
C LEU A 174 3.36 9.35 5.49
N ALA A 175 2.52 9.55 6.51
CA ALA A 175 1.09 9.29 6.44
C ALA A 175 0.30 10.45 7.04
N ILE A 176 -0.95 10.60 6.61
CA ILE A 176 -1.89 11.59 7.15
C ILE A 176 -3.21 10.89 7.48
N ALA A 177 -3.83 11.24 8.60
CA ALA A 177 -5.17 10.77 8.94
C ALA A 177 -5.92 11.80 9.78
N SER A 178 -7.26 11.77 9.67
CA SER A 178 -8.15 12.56 10.51
C SER A 178 -8.45 11.81 11.80
N THR A 179 -8.41 12.52 12.91
CA THR A 179 -8.75 12.03 14.25
C THR A 179 -9.86 12.87 14.86
N THR A 180 -10.41 12.45 15.98
CA THR A 180 -11.38 13.27 16.75
C THR A 180 -10.79 14.58 17.28
N ALA A 181 -9.45 14.67 17.38
CA ALA A 181 -8.72 15.86 17.81
C ALA A 181 -8.17 16.70 16.63
N GLY A 182 -8.59 16.42 15.39
CA GLY A 182 -8.12 17.04 14.16
C GLY A 182 -7.18 16.14 13.35
N ASP A 183 -6.71 16.66 12.23
CA ASP A 183 -5.80 15.92 11.35
C ASP A 183 -4.42 15.74 12.01
N ARG A 184 -3.81 14.61 11.75
CA ARG A 184 -2.48 14.23 12.23
C ARG A 184 -1.60 13.81 11.06
N LEU A 185 -0.32 14.19 11.15
CA LEU A 185 0.75 13.72 10.28
C LEU A 185 1.63 12.75 11.05
N TYR A 186 2.05 11.68 10.41
CA TYR A 186 2.86 10.60 10.99
C TYR A 186 4.07 10.39 10.10
N ALA A 187 5.27 10.59 10.65
CA ALA A 187 6.53 10.44 9.94
C ALA A 187 7.35 9.30 10.57
N SER A 188 7.74 8.31 9.78
CA SER A 188 8.63 7.25 10.25
C SER A 188 10.05 7.80 10.37
N ASN A 189 10.49 8.05 11.62
CA ASN A 189 11.84 8.48 11.94
C ASN A 189 12.72 7.25 12.09
N PHE A 190 13.38 6.89 11.00
CA PHE A 190 14.16 5.66 10.90
C PHE A 190 15.36 5.69 11.85
N HIS A 191 16.07 6.83 11.92
CA HIS A 191 17.21 6.99 12.83
C HIS A 191 16.83 6.79 14.31
N ALA A 192 15.77 7.46 14.75
CA ALA A 192 15.34 7.37 16.14
C ALA A 192 14.58 6.07 16.49
N GLY A 193 14.16 5.29 15.48
CA GLY A 193 13.32 4.11 15.68
C GLY A 193 11.90 4.44 16.15
N THR A 194 11.36 5.63 15.83
CA THR A 194 10.06 6.13 16.28
C THR A 194 9.17 6.54 15.10
N VAL A 195 7.87 6.65 15.35
CA VAL A 195 6.96 7.40 14.49
C VAL A 195 6.72 8.75 15.16
N ASP A 196 7.22 9.82 14.53
CA ASP A 196 6.99 11.18 14.98
C ASP A 196 5.60 11.63 14.53
N VAL A 197 4.83 12.22 15.43
CA VAL A 197 3.44 12.64 15.18
C VAL A 197 3.33 14.14 15.30
N PHE A 198 2.62 14.77 14.35
CA PHE A 198 2.37 16.22 14.35
C PHE A 198 0.88 16.51 14.26
N ASP A 199 0.45 17.59 14.92
CA ASP A 199 -0.91 18.12 14.77
C ASP A 199 -1.05 18.95 13.48
N ALA A 200 -2.26 19.42 13.20
CA ALA A 200 -2.58 20.22 12.01
C ALA A 200 -1.87 21.59 11.95
N SER A 201 -1.12 21.96 12.99
CA SER A 201 -0.26 23.15 13.06
C SER A 201 1.23 22.80 13.01
N PHE A 202 1.58 21.55 12.68
CA PHE A 202 2.93 21.00 12.71
C PHE A 202 3.58 20.95 14.10
N ASN A 203 2.81 21.10 15.19
CA ASN A 203 3.37 20.88 16.52
C ASN A 203 3.51 19.40 16.83
N PRO A 204 4.60 18.98 17.48
CA PRO A 204 4.78 17.58 17.87
C PRO A 204 3.71 17.15 18.88
N VAL A 205 3.22 15.94 18.70
CA VAL A 205 2.24 15.30 19.59
C VAL A 205 2.88 14.05 20.15
N ALA A 206 2.77 13.84 21.45
CA ALA A 206 3.22 12.60 22.06
C ALA A 206 2.49 11.42 21.39
N GLY A 207 3.25 10.49 20.84
CA GLY A 207 2.73 9.37 20.07
C GLY A 207 2.82 8.05 20.81
N GLY A 208 2.08 7.07 20.31
CA GLY A 208 2.24 5.65 20.59
C GLY A 208 3.17 5.02 19.55
N PHE A 209 2.62 4.13 18.73
CA PHE A 209 3.34 3.40 17.67
C PHE A 209 4.47 2.53 18.20
N THR A 210 4.25 1.95 19.37
CA THR A 210 5.19 1.02 19.99
C THR A 210 4.69 -0.41 19.89
N ASP A 211 5.53 -1.31 19.38
CA ASP A 211 5.35 -2.75 19.54
C ASP A 211 6.46 -3.31 20.44
N PRO A 212 6.15 -3.74 21.67
CA PRO A 212 7.13 -4.30 22.58
C PRO A 212 7.74 -5.62 22.11
N ALA A 213 7.15 -6.27 21.09
CA ALA A 213 7.67 -7.49 20.49
C ALA A 213 8.54 -7.25 19.25
N LEU A 214 8.75 -5.99 18.85
CA LEU A 214 9.67 -5.66 17.75
C LEU A 214 11.12 -5.90 18.23
N PRO A 215 11.92 -6.71 17.49
CA PRO A 215 13.32 -6.91 17.87
C PRO A 215 14.15 -5.62 17.75
N ALA A 216 15.19 -5.52 18.60
CA ALA A 216 16.14 -4.43 18.50
C ALA A 216 16.81 -4.38 17.13
N GLY A 217 17.13 -3.17 16.65
CA GLY A 217 17.76 -2.91 15.36
C GLY A 217 16.76 -2.75 14.22
N TYR A 218 15.46 -2.90 14.46
CA TYR A 218 14.41 -2.58 13.46
C TYR A 218 13.79 -1.22 13.77
N ALA A 219 13.57 -0.45 12.72
CA ALA A 219 12.97 0.89 12.81
C ALA A 219 11.80 1.07 11.83
N PRO A 220 10.84 1.99 12.12
CA PRO A 220 9.76 2.35 11.21
C PRO A 220 10.32 2.84 9.87
N PHE A 221 9.89 2.22 8.77
CA PHE A 221 10.39 2.47 7.42
C PHE A 221 9.29 3.08 6.54
N GLY A 222 8.40 2.29 5.97
CA GLY A 222 7.20 2.80 5.31
C GLY A 222 6.03 2.98 6.30
N ILE A 223 5.15 3.93 6.01
CA ILE A 223 3.95 4.17 6.81
C ILE A 223 2.80 4.64 5.92
N ARG A 224 1.58 4.13 6.14
CA ARG A 224 0.41 4.54 5.36
C ARG A 224 -0.89 4.43 6.15
N SER A 225 -1.78 5.40 5.95
CA SER A 225 -3.16 5.36 6.46
C SER A 225 -4.06 4.71 5.40
N LEU A 226 -4.65 3.56 5.73
CA LEU A 226 -5.52 2.79 4.85
C LEU A 226 -6.77 2.35 5.62
N GLY A 227 -7.94 2.80 5.17
CA GLY A 227 -9.21 2.42 5.80
C GLY A 227 -9.35 2.81 7.29
N GLY A 228 -8.68 3.88 7.73
CA GLY A 228 -8.69 4.34 9.13
C GLY A 228 -7.69 3.60 10.05
N VAL A 229 -6.84 2.76 9.48
CA VAL A 229 -5.74 2.06 10.17
C VAL A 229 -4.40 2.62 9.66
N ILE A 230 -3.47 2.84 10.58
CA ILE A 230 -2.09 3.21 10.26
C ILE A 230 -1.26 1.94 10.20
N TYR A 231 -0.81 1.59 9.01
CA TYR A 231 0.12 0.49 8.81
C TYR A 231 1.53 1.04 8.81
N VAL A 232 2.41 0.41 9.59
CA VAL A 232 3.84 0.74 9.69
C VAL A 232 4.65 -0.48 9.30
N THR A 233 5.56 -0.32 8.35
CA THR A 233 6.56 -1.33 8.05
C THR A 233 7.85 -1.03 8.80
N TYR A 234 8.64 -2.06 9.07
CA TYR A 234 9.92 -1.93 9.75
C TYR A 234 10.99 -2.64 8.95
N ALA A 235 12.15 -2.00 8.82
CA ALA A 235 13.34 -2.57 8.23
C ALA A 235 14.48 -2.64 9.25
N LEU A 236 15.47 -3.51 9.00
CA LEU A 236 16.68 -3.61 9.79
C LEU A 236 17.55 -2.40 9.49
N GLN A 237 17.98 -1.67 10.52
CA GLN A 237 18.87 -0.52 10.39
C GLN A 237 20.31 -0.95 10.11
N ASP A 238 21.01 -0.15 9.31
CA ASP A 238 22.47 -0.22 9.22
C ASP A 238 23.16 0.30 10.51
N ALA A 239 24.48 0.34 10.51
CA ALA A 239 25.25 0.78 11.65
C ALA A 239 25.09 2.28 11.99
N ASP A 240 24.83 3.10 10.97
CA ASP A 240 24.63 4.54 11.08
C ASP A 240 23.17 4.92 11.35
N GLN A 241 22.27 3.91 11.35
CA GLN A 241 20.82 4.06 11.54
C GLN A 241 20.19 4.98 10.47
N HIS A 242 20.80 5.02 9.30
CA HIS A 242 20.36 5.83 8.17
C HIS A 242 19.65 5.01 7.10
N ASP A 243 20.23 3.87 6.70
CA ASP A 243 19.68 3.04 5.64
C ASP A 243 19.28 1.65 6.14
N ASP A 244 18.49 0.95 5.35
CA ASP A 244 18.07 -0.40 5.66
C ASP A 244 19.13 -1.43 5.22
N VAL A 245 19.14 -2.54 5.91
CA VAL A 245 19.93 -3.72 5.55
C VAL A 245 19.02 -4.75 4.90
N ALA A 246 19.02 -4.78 3.57
CA ALA A 246 18.22 -5.74 2.82
C ALA A 246 18.60 -7.19 3.16
N GLY A 247 17.60 -8.07 3.16
CA GLY A 247 17.76 -9.50 3.43
C GLY A 247 16.42 -10.20 3.64
N GLN A 248 16.32 -11.44 3.20
CA GLN A 248 15.10 -12.23 3.43
C GLN A 248 14.80 -12.35 4.92
N GLY A 249 13.60 -11.96 5.34
CA GLY A 249 13.19 -11.93 6.74
C GLY A 249 13.59 -10.64 7.47
N HIS A 250 14.21 -9.68 6.81
CA HIS A 250 14.51 -8.37 7.36
C HIS A 250 13.31 -7.43 7.23
N GLY A 251 12.22 -7.75 7.90
CA GLY A 251 11.04 -6.91 7.89
C GLY A 251 9.94 -7.33 8.84
N PHE A 252 9.14 -6.34 9.25
CA PHE A 252 7.92 -6.51 10.02
C PHE A 252 6.87 -5.52 9.51
N VAL A 253 5.61 -5.82 9.80
CA VAL A 253 4.49 -4.91 9.51
C VAL A 253 3.54 -4.94 10.69
N ASP A 254 3.17 -3.77 11.20
CA ASP A 254 2.19 -3.58 12.25
C ASP A 254 1.02 -2.72 11.79
N ALA A 255 -0.13 -2.94 12.41
CA ALA A 255 -1.33 -2.12 12.28
C ALA A 255 -1.62 -1.42 13.60
N PHE A 256 -1.81 -0.10 13.53
CA PHE A 256 -2.15 0.77 14.65
C PHE A 256 -3.46 1.51 14.39
N ASP A 257 -4.13 1.94 15.44
CA ASP A 257 -5.16 2.96 15.29
C ASP A 257 -4.53 4.36 15.08
N VAL A 258 -5.37 5.35 14.77
CA VAL A 258 -4.90 6.73 14.53
C VAL A 258 -4.34 7.43 15.78
N ALA A 259 -4.51 6.85 16.98
CA ALA A 259 -3.90 7.32 18.23
C ALA A 259 -2.54 6.63 18.51
N GLY A 260 -2.14 5.67 17.67
CA GLY A 260 -0.88 4.93 17.80
C GLY A 260 -0.95 3.73 18.74
N ASN A 261 -2.15 3.26 19.09
CA ASN A 261 -2.30 2.01 19.83
C ASN A 261 -2.13 0.83 18.87
N LEU A 262 -1.28 -0.13 19.25
CA LEU A 262 -1.07 -1.34 18.46
C LEU A 262 -2.36 -2.17 18.41
N LEU A 263 -2.87 -2.40 17.20
CA LEU A 263 -4.03 -3.25 16.96
C LEU A 263 -3.59 -4.71 16.78
N ARG A 264 -2.52 -4.91 15.99
CA ARG A 264 -1.94 -6.24 15.78
C ARG A 264 -0.61 -6.16 15.03
N ARG A 265 0.20 -7.22 15.16
CA ARG A 265 1.25 -7.56 14.20
C ARG A 265 0.57 -8.11 12.94
N VAL A 266 0.89 -7.55 11.78
CA VAL A 266 0.39 -8.00 10.46
C VAL A 266 1.25 -9.14 9.93
N ALA A 267 2.56 -8.97 9.94
CA ALA A 267 3.52 -9.95 9.43
C ALA A 267 4.90 -9.76 10.07
N SER A 268 5.63 -10.87 10.19
CA SER A 268 7.00 -10.90 10.70
C SER A 268 7.91 -11.70 9.80
N LYS A 269 9.06 -11.15 9.44
CA LYS A 269 10.14 -11.88 8.75
C LYS A 269 9.66 -12.58 7.45
N GLY A 270 9.95 -13.88 7.30
CA GLY A 270 9.48 -14.71 6.21
C GLY A 270 9.89 -14.18 4.84
N ARG A 271 8.91 -13.67 4.07
CA ARG A 271 9.11 -13.07 2.74
C ARG A 271 9.28 -11.55 2.76
N LEU A 272 9.26 -10.93 3.95
CA LEU A 272 9.54 -9.51 4.07
C LEU A 272 11.04 -9.25 3.93
N ASN A 273 11.37 -8.22 3.16
CA ASN A 273 12.73 -7.79 2.88
C ASN A 273 12.72 -6.28 2.70
N SER A 274 13.06 -5.55 3.77
CA SER A 274 12.94 -4.09 3.82
C SER A 274 11.61 -3.58 3.24
N PRO A 275 10.46 -3.98 3.84
CA PRO A 275 9.14 -3.62 3.29
C PRO A 275 8.88 -2.12 3.43
N TRP A 276 8.42 -1.46 2.34
CA TRP A 276 8.08 -0.04 2.35
C TRP A 276 6.69 0.25 1.81
N GLY A 277 6.38 -0.20 0.60
CA GLY A 277 5.12 0.10 -0.10
C GLY A 277 3.92 -0.62 0.52
N LEU A 278 2.80 0.09 0.69
CA LEU A 278 1.57 -0.44 1.29
C LEU A 278 0.34 -0.02 0.48
N ALA A 279 -0.55 -0.97 0.14
CA ALA A 279 -1.83 -0.68 -0.49
C ALA A 279 -2.87 -1.74 -0.13
N ILE A 280 -4.16 -1.39 -0.09
CA ILE A 280 -5.26 -2.37 -0.04
C ILE A 280 -5.78 -2.55 -1.46
N ALA A 281 -5.80 -3.77 -1.96
CA ALA A 281 -6.27 -4.09 -3.29
C ALA A 281 -7.79 -3.93 -3.40
N PRO A 282 -8.31 -3.27 -4.46
CA PRO A 282 -9.74 -3.18 -4.69
C PRO A 282 -10.36 -4.53 -5.05
N ALA A 283 -11.69 -4.61 -5.13
CA ALA A 283 -12.43 -5.86 -5.33
C ALA A 283 -12.18 -6.54 -6.68
N ASP A 284 -11.65 -5.82 -7.66
CA ASP A 284 -11.41 -6.24 -9.03
C ASP A 284 -9.92 -6.39 -9.38
N PHE A 285 -9.05 -6.48 -8.37
CA PHE A 285 -7.61 -6.71 -8.53
C PHE A 285 -7.25 -8.21 -8.59
N GLY A 286 -8.04 -9.00 -9.29
CA GLY A 286 -7.74 -10.43 -9.54
C GLY A 286 -7.63 -11.28 -8.27
N LYS A 287 -6.66 -12.17 -8.24
CA LYS A 287 -6.45 -13.15 -7.14
C LYS A 287 -6.33 -12.51 -5.77
N PHE A 288 -5.77 -11.31 -5.69
CA PHE A 288 -5.46 -10.63 -4.42
C PHE A 288 -6.41 -9.49 -4.08
N SER A 289 -7.59 -9.45 -4.72
CA SER A 289 -8.66 -8.52 -4.36
C SER A 289 -8.94 -8.52 -2.85
N GLY A 290 -9.08 -7.34 -2.25
CA GLY A 290 -9.34 -7.15 -0.83
C GLY A 290 -8.16 -7.39 0.11
N ASN A 291 -6.99 -7.80 -0.40
CA ASN A 291 -5.81 -8.06 0.45
C ASN A 291 -4.99 -6.78 0.69
N LEU A 292 -4.27 -6.78 1.81
CA LEU A 292 -3.18 -5.84 2.01
C LEU A 292 -1.98 -6.28 1.17
N LEU A 293 -1.50 -5.39 0.32
CA LEU A 293 -0.28 -5.56 -0.46
C LEU A 293 0.87 -4.87 0.26
N VAL A 294 1.99 -5.57 0.36
CA VAL A 294 3.23 -5.08 0.97
C VAL A 294 4.37 -5.25 -0.03
N GLY A 295 4.90 -4.14 -0.51
CA GLY A 295 6.05 -4.08 -1.42
C GLY A 295 7.36 -4.05 -0.63
N ASN A 296 8.28 -4.91 -1.01
CA ASN A 296 9.63 -4.97 -0.47
C ASN A 296 10.58 -4.09 -1.31
N PHE A 297 11.29 -3.19 -0.69
CA PHE A 297 12.40 -2.47 -1.32
C PHE A 297 13.54 -3.45 -1.63
N GLY A 298 13.90 -4.29 -0.67
CA GLY A 298 15.12 -5.10 -0.72
C GLY A 298 15.15 -6.22 -1.77
N ASP A 299 13.99 -6.63 -2.34
CA ASP A 299 13.94 -7.65 -3.41
C ASP A 299 12.89 -7.37 -4.49
N GLY A 300 12.19 -6.25 -4.40
CA GLY A 300 11.21 -5.82 -5.39
C GLY A 300 9.91 -6.63 -5.45
N HIS A 301 9.71 -7.59 -4.54
CA HIS A 301 8.52 -8.42 -4.52
C HIS A 301 7.35 -7.73 -3.81
N ILE A 302 6.12 -8.03 -4.26
CA ILE A 302 4.90 -7.56 -3.61
C ILE A 302 4.17 -8.76 -2.99
N ASN A 303 4.06 -8.74 -1.67
CA ASN A 303 3.41 -9.77 -0.86
C ASN A 303 1.96 -9.41 -0.58
N ALA A 304 1.05 -10.39 -0.55
CA ALA A 304 -0.35 -10.19 -0.24
C ALA A 304 -0.74 -10.88 1.07
N PHE A 305 -1.50 -10.16 1.92
CA PHE A 305 -1.99 -10.62 3.21
C PHE A 305 -3.51 -10.43 3.30
N ASP A 306 -4.19 -11.47 3.75
CA ASP A 306 -5.66 -11.48 3.89
C ASP A 306 -6.08 -10.69 5.13
N LEU A 307 -6.82 -9.59 4.93
CA LEU A 307 -7.24 -8.71 6.03
C LEU A 307 -8.28 -9.37 6.96
N ASP A 308 -9.04 -10.35 6.46
CA ASP A 308 -10.12 -11.00 7.18
C ASP A 308 -9.68 -12.30 7.88
N ARG A 309 -8.47 -12.81 7.56
CA ARG A 309 -8.00 -14.09 8.07
C ARG A 309 -6.69 -13.97 8.82
N SER A 310 -6.64 -14.62 9.98
CA SER A 310 -5.41 -14.79 10.75
C SER A 310 -4.70 -16.10 10.40
N GLY A 311 -3.37 -16.03 10.35
CA GLY A 311 -2.51 -17.20 10.35
C GLY A 311 -2.44 -17.87 11.73
N GLY A 312 -1.74 -18.99 11.83
CA GLY A 312 -1.65 -19.76 13.07
C GLY A 312 -0.92 -19.08 14.24
N ASN A 313 -0.19 -17.99 13.98
CA ASN A 313 0.57 -17.21 14.97
C ASN A 313 -0.14 -15.89 15.38
N GLY A 314 -1.38 -15.66 14.93
CA GLY A 314 -2.14 -14.43 15.18
C GLY A 314 -1.88 -13.28 14.20
N GLU A 315 -0.88 -13.39 13.34
CA GLU A 315 -0.64 -12.47 12.22
C GLU A 315 -1.68 -12.65 11.11
N LEU A 316 -1.67 -11.79 10.08
CA LEU A 316 -2.52 -12.01 8.90
C LEU A 316 -2.05 -13.21 8.08
N GLN A 317 -3.00 -13.92 7.46
CA GLN A 317 -2.67 -15.02 6.58
C GLN A 317 -2.00 -14.50 5.32
N GLN A 318 -0.75 -14.90 5.06
CA GLN A 318 -0.08 -14.63 3.79
C GLN A 318 -0.76 -15.42 2.66
N ARG A 319 -1.12 -14.73 1.57
CA ARG A 319 -1.82 -15.30 0.40
C ARG A 319 -0.87 -15.62 -0.76
N GLY A 320 0.33 -15.07 -0.75
CA GLY A 320 1.36 -15.25 -1.77
C GLY A 320 2.00 -13.95 -2.22
N GLN A 321 2.55 -13.96 -3.43
CA GLN A 321 3.17 -12.81 -4.10
C GLN A 321 2.47 -12.55 -5.43
N LEU A 322 2.60 -11.35 -5.97
CA LEU A 322 2.18 -11.05 -7.33
C LEU A 322 3.10 -11.77 -8.32
N HIS A 323 2.51 -12.47 -9.30
CA HIS A 323 3.24 -13.23 -10.31
C HIS A 323 2.90 -12.72 -11.71
N ALA A 324 3.89 -12.72 -12.58
CA ALA A 324 3.71 -12.54 -14.01
C ALA A 324 3.05 -13.78 -14.65
N ALA A 325 2.60 -13.66 -15.89
CA ALA A 325 1.91 -14.73 -16.60
C ALA A 325 2.79 -15.98 -16.85
N ASP A 326 4.11 -15.85 -16.81
CA ASP A 326 5.06 -16.97 -16.85
C ASP A 326 5.16 -17.74 -15.52
N GLY A 327 4.43 -17.31 -14.50
CA GLY A 327 4.39 -17.90 -13.16
C GLY A 327 5.53 -17.45 -12.23
N ARG A 328 6.43 -16.57 -12.68
CA ARG A 328 7.49 -16.01 -11.84
C ARG A 328 6.95 -14.90 -10.95
N PRO A 329 7.43 -14.73 -9.73
CA PRO A 329 7.15 -13.52 -8.96
C PRO A 329 7.62 -12.29 -9.73
N ILE A 330 6.80 -11.24 -9.72
CA ILE A 330 7.21 -9.93 -10.20
C ILE A 330 8.24 -9.38 -9.21
N ALA A 331 9.38 -8.92 -9.74
CA ALA A 331 10.44 -8.26 -8.98
C ALA A 331 10.76 -6.91 -9.64
N ILE A 332 10.50 -5.83 -8.92
CA ILE A 332 10.76 -4.45 -9.35
C ILE A 332 11.97 -3.96 -8.57
N ASP A 333 13.12 -3.83 -9.23
CA ASP A 333 14.35 -3.40 -8.60
C ASP A 333 14.19 -2.05 -7.91
N GLY A 334 14.55 -1.96 -6.61
CA GLY A 334 14.42 -0.76 -5.80
C GLY A 334 12.96 -0.31 -5.58
N LEU A 335 12.00 -1.23 -5.45
CA LEU A 335 10.57 -0.92 -5.29
C LEU A 335 10.29 -0.09 -4.05
N TRP A 336 9.79 1.14 -4.24
CA TRP A 336 9.36 2.03 -3.17
C TRP A 336 7.84 2.01 -2.97
N ALA A 337 7.13 2.99 -3.47
CA ALA A 337 5.70 3.10 -3.27
C ALA A 337 4.88 2.17 -4.16
N ILE A 338 3.73 1.75 -3.62
CA ILE A 338 2.63 1.15 -4.39
C ILE A 338 1.32 1.85 -4.04
N ALA A 339 0.50 2.16 -5.06
CA ALA A 339 -0.79 2.82 -4.84
C ALA A 339 -1.76 2.54 -5.99
N PHE A 340 -3.05 2.44 -5.69
CA PHE A 340 -4.08 2.33 -6.73
C PHE A 340 -4.47 3.69 -7.29
N GLY A 341 -4.81 3.73 -8.57
CA GLY A 341 -5.26 4.94 -9.25
C GLY A 341 -6.51 5.54 -8.62
N ASN A 342 -6.80 6.80 -8.93
CA ASN A 342 -7.94 7.53 -8.36
C ASN A 342 -9.19 7.55 -9.26
N GLY A 343 -9.20 6.80 -10.37
CA GLY A 343 -10.28 6.84 -11.36
C GLY A 343 -10.32 8.11 -12.21
N ALA A 344 -9.31 8.97 -12.09
CA ALA A 344 -9.18 10.24 -12.79
C ALA A 344 -7.77 10.41 -13.38
N ALA A 345 -7.07 11.52 -13.09
CA ALA A 345 -5.76 11.80 -13.68
C ALA A 345 -4.63 10.89 -13.16
N ALA A 346 -4.78 10.25 -12.00
CA ALA A 346 -3.84 9.23 -11.52
C ALA A 346 -4.13 7.82 -12.07
N GLY A 347 -5.04 7.68 -13.03
CA GLY A 347 -5.33 6.41 -13.70
C GLY A 347 -6.45 5.58 -13.06
N PRO A 348 -6.78 4.40 -13.63
CA PRO A 348 -7.87 3.55 -13.19
C PRO A 348 -7.69 3.06 -11.74
N GLY A 349 -8.79 2.93 -11.00
CA GLY A 349 -8.79 2.54 -9.59
C GLY A 349 -8.45 1.07 -9.32
N ASP A 350 -8.47 0.24 -10.33
CA ASP A 350 -8.11 -1.18 -10.33
C ASP A 350 -6.67 -1.46 -10.81
N VAL A 351 -5.91 -0.41 -11.13
CA VAL A 351 -4.52 -0.50 -11.57
C VAL A 351 -3.59 -0.10 -10.42
N LEU A 352 -2.62 -0.95 -10.11
CA LEU A 352 -1.60 -0.69 -9.09
C LEU A 352 -0.41 0.04 -9.72
N PHE A 353 -0.18 1.28 -9.32
CA PHE A 353 0.99 2.07 -9.73
C PHE A 353 2.12 1.88 -8.73
N PHE A 354 3.36 2.05 -9.20
CA PHE A 354 4.55 1.93 -8.37
C PHE A 354 5.60 2.96 -8.76
N THR A 355 6.47 3.26 -7.80
CA THR A 355 7.72 3.99 -7.97
C THR A 355 8.88 3.10 -7.56
N ALA A 356 10.06 3.34 -8.12
CA ALA A 356 11.26 2.58 -7.79
C ALA A 356 12.54 3.40 -8.02
N GLY A 357 13.60 3.03 -7.28
CA GLY A 357 14.98 3.48 -7.43
C GLY A 357 15.88 2.33 -7.92
N PRO A 358 15.80 1.93 -9.20
CA PRO A 358 16.60 0.81 -9.71
C PRO A 358 18.11 1.13 -9.75
N LEU A 359 18.91 0.06 -9.85
CA LEU A 359 20.38 0.13 -9.95
C LEU A 359 21.00 0.88 -8.75
N ASP A 360 20.74 0.35 -7.55
CA ASP A 360 21.24 0.91 -6.29
C ASP A 360 20.82 2.39 -6.11
N GLU A 361 19.54 2.69 -6.37
CA GLU A 361 18.91 4.01 -6.20
C GLU A 361 19.46 5.14 -7.09
N GLN A 362 20.35 4.81 -8.02
CA GLN A 362 20.96 5.81 -8.91
C GLN A 362 20.04 6.27 -10.03
N HIS A 363 18.93 5.57 -10.23
CA HIS A 363 17.97 5.78 -11.32
C HIS A 363 16.52 5.81 -10.82
N GLY A 364 15.59 6.14 -11.69
CA GLY A 364 14.18 6.25 -11.33
C GLY A 364 13.24 5.55 -12.28
N LEU A 365 12.17 4.99 -11.72
CA LEU A 365 11.14 4.30 -12.46
C LEU A 365 9.76 4.58 -11.88
N PHE A 366 8.81 4.95 -12.74
CA PHE A 366 7.39 5.00 -12.48
C PHE A 366 6.65 4.06 -13.43
N GLY A 367 5.82 3.18 -12.90
CA GLY A 367 5.12 2.19 -13.69
C GLY A 367 3.81 1.73 -13.07
N ARG A 368 3.23 0.70 -13.67
CA ARG A 368 1.96 0.11 -13.21
C ARG A 368 1.94 -1.40 -13.36
N LEU A 369 1.10 -2.04 -12.56
CA LEU A 369 0.74 -3.46 -12.65
C LEU A 369 -0.75 -3.56 -12.96
N VAL A 370 -1.08 -4.32 -13.99
CA VAL A 370 -2.46 -4.60 -14.41
C VAL A 370 -2.76 -6.08 -14.28
N VAL A 371 -3.99 -6.41 -13.92
CA VAL A 371 -4.46 -7.79 -13.92
C VAL A 371 -4.48 -8.31 -15.36
N THR A 372 -3.91 -9.49 -15.61
CA THR A 372 -3.92 -10.11 -16.94
C THR A 372 -4.48 -11.54 -16.89
N THR A 373 -5.24 -11.91 -17.91
CA THR A 373 -5.81 -13.26 -18.04
C THR A 373 -5.03 -14.16 -19.00
N LEU A 374 -4.09 -13.58 -19.75
CA LEU A 374 -3.33 -14.31 -20.79
C LEU A 374 -1.88 -14.49 -20.33
N PRO A 375 -1.28 -15.69 -20.54
CA PRO A 375 0.16 -15.79 -20.55
C PRO A 375 0.71 -14.80 -21.58
N ASP A 376 1.77 -14.09 -21.25
CA ASP A 376 2.51 -13.30 -22.22
C ASP A 376 2.93 -14.25 -23.35
N VAL A 377 2.28 -14.12 -24.50
CA VAL A 377 2.75 -14.78 -25.71
C VAL A 377 3.97 -13.96 -26.14
N VAL A 378 5.14 -14.39 -25.67
CA VAL A 378 6.41 -13.83 -26.14
C VAL A 378 6.45 -14.13 -27.65
N PRO A 379 6.54 -13.09 -28.52
CA PRO A 379 6.65 -13.27 -29.96
C PRO A 379 8.01 -13.92 -30.34
#